data_ab2c4b7a95e80b31d582b326989c4b6e
#
_entry.id   ab2c4b7a95e80b31d582b326989c4b6e
#
_cell.length_a   1.000
_cell.length_b   1.000
_cell.length_c   1.000
_cell.angle_alpha   90.00
_cell.angle_beta   90.00
_cell.angle_gamma   90.00
#
_symmetry.space_group_name_H-M   'P 1'
#
loop_
_entity.id
_entity.type
_entity.pdbx_description
1 polymer ?
#
loop_
_entity_poly.entity_id
_entity_poly.type
_entity_poly.pdbx_seq_one_letter_code
_entity_poly.pdbx_strand_id
1 'polypeptide(L)'
;KIVVNAVNDAPEIEGAGGALSFTEGGAAAVIDSSLSLVDVDNSNLASATVAISGGHVKTEDVLTFTPTSGITGSWDAETGVLTLSGSATKAVYEAALESVTYQNTNPDNPNSSSRTITWTINDGTVNSSSVTSAVNLTASNDAPVFNTGAGSTITNYAPGSGALIIDSSLNVSDVDNANIQSATITISSGYVSGEDVLAFTESGTVTGSWDSSSGVLSLTGSATKAVYEAALETVTYRNTNSDDPNTSNRTVTWTVN
;
A
#
# COMPACT_ATOMS: atom_id res chain seq x y z
N LYS A 1 -53.47 -28.93 35.79
CA LYS A 1 -52.08 -28.43 35.86
C LYS A 1 -51.70 -27.92 34.50
N ILE A 2 -51.37 -26.68 34.37
CA ILE A 2 -50.82 -26.08 33.15
C ILE A 2 -49.30 -26.04 33.34
N VAL A 3 -48.55 -26.50 32.36
CA VAL A 3 -47.10 -26.39 32.30
C VAL A 3 -46.82 -25.36 31.21
N VAL A 4 -46.12 -24.30 31.56
CA VAL A 4 -45.60 -23.29 30.65
C VAL A 4 -44.12 -23.60 30.44
N ASN A 5 -43.72 -23.88 29.20
CA ASN A 5 -42.34 -24.08 28.83
C ASN A 5 -41.82 -22.78 28.21
N ALA A 6 -40.65 -22.32 28.63
CA ALA A 6 -39.95 -21.26 27.93
C ALA A 6 -39.48 -21.76 26.56
N VAL A 7 -39.50 -20.88 25.57
CA VAL A 7 -38.94 -21.09 24.23
C VAL A 7 -37.74 -20.16 24.10
N ASN A 8 -36.67 -20.66 23.54
CA ASN A 8 -35.47 -19.85 23.29
C ASN A 8 -35.73 -18.80 22.21
N ASP A 9 -35.42 -17.57 22.51
CA ASP A 9 -35.41 -16.47 21.54
C ASP A 9 -33.99 -16.33 20.97
N ALA A 10 -33.87 -15.80 19.75
CA ALA A 10 -32.57 -15.57 19.10
C ALA A 10 -31.90 -14.30 19.67
N PRO A 11 -30.60 -14.30 19.85
CA PRO A 11 -29.88 -13.08 20.22
C PRO A 11 -29.94 -12.04 19.09
N GLU A 12 -29.74 -10.76 19.43
CA GLU A 12 -29.76 -9.65 18.49
C GLU A 12 -28.46 -8.83 18.61
N ILE A 13 -28.02 -8.27 17.47
CA ILE A 13 -26.94 -7.29 17.39
C ILE A 13 -27.55 -5.95 17.01
N GLU A 14 -27.32 -4.96 17.86
CA GLU A 14 -27.71 -3.56 17.64
C GLU A 14 -26.50 -2.67 17.39
N GLY A 15 -26.70 -1.47 16.88
CA GLY A 15 -25.66 -0.45 16.72
C GLY A 15 -24.71 -0.66 15.54
N ALA A 16 -24.78 -1.80 14.84
CA ALA A 16 -23.97 -2.03 13.64
C ALA A 16 -24.34 -1.06 12.51
N GLY A 17 -23.42 -0.86 11.56
CA GLY A 17 -23.60 0.02 10.42
C GLY A 17 -22.49 1.06 10.27
N GLY A 18 -21.47 0.99 11.13
CA GLY A 18 -20.27 1.79 11.04
C GLY A 18 -19.54 1.57 9.70
N ALA A 19 -18.81 2.59 9.27
CA ALA A 19 -17.94 2.52 8.09
C ALA A 19 -16.52 2.94 8.47
N LEU A 20 -15.60 1.97 8.44
CA LEU A 20 -14.17 2.23 8.58
C LEU A 20 -13.62 2.78 7.27
N SER A 21 -12.95 3.93 7.31
CA SER A 21 -12.09 4.40 6.24
C SER A 21 -10.67 3.88 6.50
N PHE A 22 -10.18 3.01 5.62
CA PHE A 22 -8.86 2.41 5.72
C PHE A 22 -7.98 2.93 4.58
N THR A 23 -6.82 3.48 4.91
CA THR A 23 -5.84 3.92 3.90
C THR A 23 -4.78 2.85 3.73
N GLU A 24 -4.35 2.62 2.51
CA GLU A 24 -3.23 1.76 2.14
C GLU A 24 -2.02 1.95 3.05
N GLY A 25 -1.35 0.86 3.40
CA GLY A 25 -0.21 0.87 4.32
C GLY A 25 -0.58 1.19 5.78
N GLY A 26 -1.86 1.44 6.08
CA GLY A 26 -2.35 1.74 7.43
C GLY A 26 -2.20 0.58 8.39
N ALA A 27 -2.08 0.88 9.69
CA ALA A 27 -2.11 -0.13 10.74
C ALA A 27 -3.53 -0.73 10.87
N ALA A 28 -3.61 -1.94 11.45
CA ALA A 28 -4.90 -2.56 11.76
C ALA A 28 -5.81 -1.60 12.55
N ALA A 29 -7.05 -1.44 12.09
CA ALA A 29 -8.00 -0.49 12.65
C ALA A 29 -9.33 -1.16 13.02
N VAL A 30 -9.93 -0.73 14.12
CA VAL A 30 -11.23 -1.24 14.59
C VAL A 30 -12.31 -0.94 13.54
N ILE A 31 -13.13 -1.96 13.22
CA ILE A 31 -14.16 -1.84 12.20
C ILE A 31 -15.38 -1.09 12.72
N ASP A 32 -15.90 -1.52 13.89
CA ASP A 32 -17.10 -0.95 14.50
C ASP A 32 -17.00 -1.09 16.03
N SER A 33 -17.12 0.00 16.75
CA SER A 33 -17.07 0.06 18.21
C SER A 33 -18.42 0.48 18.82
N SER A 34 -19.50 0.35 18.08
CA SER A 34 -20.85 0.75 18.50
C SER A 34 -21.82 -0.44 18.62
N LEU A 35 -21.28 -1.66 18.61
CA LEU A 35 -22.09 -2.87 18.69
C LEU A 35 -22.67 -3.03 20.10
N SER A 36 -23.94 -3.46 20.18
CA SER A 36 -24.60 -3.85 21.41
C SER A 36 -25.31 -5.19 21.24
N LEU A 37 -25.19 -6.06 22.24
CA LEU A 37 -25.72 -7.43 22.16
C LEU A 37 -26.87 -7.63 23.12
N VAL A 38 -28.01 -8.02 22.61
CA VAL A 38 -29.23 -8.27 23.37
C VAL A 38 -29.67 -9.74 23.21
N ASP A 39 -30.14 -10.32 24.30
CA ASP A 39 -30.77 -11.62 24.34
C ASP A 39 -31.62 -11.67 25.60
N VAL A 40 -32.93 -12.02 25.48
CA VAL A 40 -33.90 -11.87 26.56
C VAL A 40 -33.89 -13.04 27.53
N ASP A 41 -33.47 -14.21 27.11
CA ASP A 41 -33.48 -15.43 27.89
C ASP A 41 -32.10 -16.03 28.17
N ASN A 42 -31.08 -15.67 27.38
CA ASN A 42 -29.71 -16.11 27.57
C ASN A 42 -28.81 -15.01 28.14
N SER A 43 -28.05 -15.32 29.17
CA SER A 43 -27.03 -14.44 29.74
C SER A 43 -25.67 -14.58 29.04
N ASN A 44 -25.43 -15.74 28.41
CA ASN A 44 -24.20 -16.10 27.73
C ASN A 44 -24.47 -16.36 26.24
N LEU A 45 -23.43 -16.09 25.42
CA LEU A 45 -23.32 -16.52 24.04
C LEU A 45 -22.30 -17.65 23.94
N ALA A 46 -22.40 -18.45 22.88
CA ALA A 46 -21.52 -19.60 22.62
C ALA A 46 -20.51 -19.33 21.52
N SER A 47 -20.87 -18.51 20.53
CA SER A 47 -19.97 -18.15 19.42
C SER A 47 -20.41 -16.89 18.71
N ALA A 48 -19.48 -16.35 17.90
CA ALA A 48 -19.76 -15.29 16.94
C ALA A 48 -18.95 -15.53 15.65
N THR A 49 -19.44 -15.01 14.54
CA THR A 49 -18.71 -14.96 13.28
C THR A 49 -18.66 -13.52 12.75
N VAL A 50 -17.49 -13.14 12.26
CA VAL A 50 -17.26 -11.87 11.57
C VAL A 50 -16.69 -12.22 10.19
N ALA A 51 -17.46 -11.94 9.14
CA ALA A 51 -17.11 -12.38 7.79
C ALA A 51 -16.95 -11.17 6.85
N ILE A 52 -15.91 -11.16 6.04
CA ILE A 52 -15.83 -10.28 4.88
C ILE A 52 -16.70 -10.91 3.80
N SER A 53 -17.99 -10.61 3.80
CA SER A 53 -19.00 -11.22 2.95
C SER A 53 -19.07 -10.61 1.54
N GLY A 54 -18.46 -9.44 1.34
CA GLY A 54 -18.35 -8.77 0.05
C GLY A 54 -17.00 -8.11 -0.13
N GLY A 55 -16.42 -8.16 -1.33
CA GLY A 55 -15.16 -7.56 -1.68
C GLY A 55 -13.92 -8.25 -1.08
N HIS A 56 -14.03 -9.45 -0.51
CA HIS A 56 -12.92 -10.16 0.12
C HIS A 56 -11.79 -10.49 -0.88
N VAL A 57 -10.56 -10.16 -0.48
CA VAL A 57 -9.32 -10.51 -1.20
C VAL A 57 -8.44 -11.33 -0.25
N LYS A 58 -8.43 -12.63 -0.44
CA LYS A 58 -7.82 -13.61 0.47
C LYS A 58 -6.32 -13.44 0.72
N THR A 59 -5.61 -12.76 -0.19
CA THR A 59 -4.17 -12.49 -0.10
C THR A 59 -3.85 -11.15 0.53
N GLU A 60 -4.86 -10.32 0.81
CA GLU A 60 -4.69 -8.95 1.29
C GLU A 60 -5.41 -8.69 2.62
N ASP A 61 -6.62 -9.24 2.77
CA ASP A 61 -7.50 -8.91 3.89
C ASP A 61 -7.25 -9.79 5.09
N VAL A 62 -7.20 -9.18 6.28
CA VAL A 62 -7.04 -9.88 7.56
C VAL A 62 -7.98 -9.26 8.60
N LEU A 63 -8.72 -10.13 9.30
CA LEU A 63 -9.43 -9.77 10.51
C LEU A 63 -8.72 -10.34 11.74
N THR A 64 -8.57 -9.52 12.77
CA THR A 64 -8.07 -9.94 14.08
C THR A 64 -8.95 -9.37 15.18
N PHE A 65 -8.82 -9.88 16.42
CA PHE A 65 -9.49 -9.34 17.60
C PHE A 65 -8.57 -9.41 18.82
N THR A 66 -8.88 -8.67 19.84
CA THR A 66 -8.16 -8.76 21.12
C THR A 66 -8.70 -9.94 21.92
N PRO A 67 -7.89 -10.98 22.21
CA PRO A 67 -8.34 -12.13 23.00
C PRO A 67 -8.87 -11.70 24.37
N THR A 68 -10.07 -12.17 24.70
CA THR A 68 -10.71 -11.93 25.97
C THR A 68 -10.88 -13.25 26.75
N SER A 69 -11.02 -13.18 28.08
CA SER A 69 -11.18 -14.40 28.89
C SER A 69 -12.39 -15.22 28.47
N GLY A 70 -12.16 -16.50 28.16
CA GLY A 70 -13.20 -17.44 27.76
C GLY A 70 -13.55 -17.45 26.27
N ILE A 71 -12.99 -16.56 25.46
CA ILE A 71 -13.21 -16.54 24.01
C ILE A 71 -11.88 -16.82 23.28
N THR A 72 -11.92 -17.74 22.33
CA THR A 72 -10.84 -18.02 21.37
C THR A 72 -11.29 -17.65 19.97
N GLY A 73 -10.35 -17.21 19.11
CA GLY A 73 -10.64 -16.84 17.74
C GLY A 73 -9.79 -17.61 16.72
N SER A 74 -10.35 -17.82 15.55
CA SER A 74 -9.69 -18.43 14.41
C SER A 74 -10.05 -17.67 13.12
N TRP A 75 -9.04 -17.13 12.45
CA TRP A 75 -9.18 -16.50 11.13
C TRP A 75 -8.95 -17.52 10.02
N ASP A 76 -9.87 -17.57 9.06
CA ASP A 76 -9.73 -18.35 7.82
C ASP A 76 -9.61 -17.39 6.64
N ALA A 77 -8.39 -17.25 6.11
CA ALA A 77 -8.08 -16.35 5.00
C ALA A 77 -8.73 -16.80 3.66
N GLU A 78 -9.01 -18.08 3.48
CA GLU A 78 -9.64 -18.56 2.25
C GLU A 78 -11.11 -18.15 2.15
N THR A 79 -11.82 -18.18 3.28
CA THR A 79 -13.25 -17.85 3.34
C THR A 79 -13.52 -16.42 3.79
N GLY A 80 -12.52 -15.72 4.36
CA GLY A 80 -12.68 -14.38 4.92
C GLY A 80 -13.50 -14.36 6.21
N VAL A 81 -13.44 -15.43 7.03
CA VAL A 81 -14.24 -15.57 8.24
C VAL A 81 -13.36 -15.63 9.48
N LEU A 82 -13.61 -14.73 10.42
CA LEU A 82 -13.13 -14.79 11.79
C LEU A 82 -14.22 -15.45 12.66
N THR A 83 -13.92 -16.61 13.25
CA THR A 83 -14.81 -17.31 14.18
C THR A 83 -14.33 -17.10 15.59
N LEU A 84 -15.22 -16.63 16.47
CA LEU A 84 -15.02 -16.52 17.91
C LEU A 84 -15.83 -17.63 18.61
N SER A 85 -15.21 -18.35 19.53
CA SER A 85 -15.83 -19.51 20.20
C SER A 85 -15.53 -19.50 21.69
N GLY A 86 -16.51 -19.89 22.50
CA GLY A 86 -16.42 -20.03 23.94
C GLY A 86 -17.66 -19.50 24.64
N SER A 87 -18.09 -20.13 25.71
CA SER A 87 -19.24 -19.65 26.50
C SER A 87 -18.82 -18.46 27.37
N ALA A 88 -19.35 -17.28 27.05
CA ALA A 88 -19.07 -16.05 27.78
C ALA A 88 -20.31 -15.13 27.80
N THR A 89 -20.31 -14.16 28.69
CA THR A 89 -21.43 -13.20 28.79
C THR A 89 -21.52 -12.30 27.55
N LYS A 90 -22.71 -11.76 27.31
CA LYS A 90 -22.94 -10.77 26.23
C LYS A 90 -21.92 -9.63 26.26
N ALA A 91 -21.66 -9.05 27.42
CA ALA A 91 -20.69 -7.98 27.59
C ALA A 91 -19.23 -8.37 27.19
N VAL A 92 -18.85 -9.64 27.44
CA VAL A 92 -17.52 -10.15 27.02
C VAL A 92 -17.47 -10.33 25.50
N TYR A 93 -18.55 -10.84 24.88
CA TYR A 93 -18.66 -10.94 23.42
C TYR A 93 -18.73 -9.58 22.74
N GLU A 94 -19.46 -8.62 23.31
CA GLU A 94 -19.53 -7.24 22.84
C GLU A 94 -18.14 -6.62 22.79
N ALA A 95 -17.39 -6.66 23.92
CA ALA A 95 -16.01 -6.17 23.95
C ALA A 95 -15.07 -6.91 22.97
N ALA A 96 -15.27 -8.22 22.75
CA ALA A 96 -14.50 -8.98 21.78
C ALA A 96 -14.81 -8.54 20.34
N LEU A 97 -16.09 -8.37 19.99
CA LEU A 97 -16.53 -7.93 18.67
C LEU A 97 -16.12 -6.48 18.38
N GLU A 98 -16.26 -5.57 19.33
CA GLU A 98 -15.80 -4.18 19.23
C GLU A 98 -14.28 -4.04 19.11
N SER A 99 -13.53 -5.07 19.51
CA SER A 99 -12.08 -5.12 19.32
C SER A 99 -11.64 -5.65 17.95
N VAL A 100 -12.60 -6.09 17.11
CA VAL A 100 -12.26 -6.65 15.79
C VAL A 100 -11.68 -5.57 14.90
N THR A 101 -10.49 -5.85 14.39
CA THR A 101 -9.78 -4.95 13.47
C THR A 101 -9.69 -5.54 12.08
N TYR A 102 -9.66 -4.65 11.11
CA TYR A 102 -9.32 -4.93 9.72
C TYR A 102 -7.91 -4.42 9.40
N GLN A 103 -7.18 -5.19 8.61
CA GLN A 103 -5.92 -4.79 8.00
C GLN A 103 -5.89 -5.27 6.54
N ASN A 104 -5.39 -4.42 5.64
CA ASN A 104 -4.94 -4.83 4.32
C ASN A 104 -3.41 -5.01 4.36
N THR A 105 -2.93 -6.14 3.88
CA THR A 105 -1.50 -6.52 3.94
C THR A 105 -0.75 -6.23 2.65
N ASN A 106 -1.43 -5.69 1.62
CA ASN A 106 -0.80 -5.19 0.41
C ASN A 106 -0.49 -3.69 0.60
N PRO A 107 0.77 -3.29 0.78
CA PRO A 107 1.12 -1.90 1.03
C PRO A 107 1.33 -1.09 -0.24
N ASP A 108 1.30 -1.74 -1.44
CA ASP A 108 1.77 -1.11 -2.66
C ASP A 108 0.62 -0.81 -3.65
N ASN A 109 -0.34 -1.73 -3.82
CA ASN A 109 -1.47 -1.52 -4.75
C ASN A 109 -2.63 -2.45 -4.36
N PRO A 110 -3.31 -2.19 -3.25
CA PRO A 110 -4.41 -3.00 -2.77
C PRO A 110 -5.66 -2.88 -3.65
N ASN A 111 -6.45 -3.93 -3.67
CA ASN A 111 -7.77 -3.83 -4.26
C ASN A 111 -8.63 -2.83 -3.45
N SER A 112 -8.99 -1.71 -4.06
CA SER A 112 -9.73 -0.61 -3.41
C SER A 112 -11.25 -0.79 -3.34
N SER A 113 -11.79 -1.94 -3.75
CA SER A 113 -13.23 -2.23 -3.59
C SER A 113 -13.60 -2.24 -2.11
N SER A 114 -14.76 -1.70 -1.78
CA SER A 114 -15.29 -1.74 -0.40
C SER A 114 -15.51 -3.17 0.08
N ARG A 115 -15.19 -3.44 1.35
CA ARG A 115 -15.51 -4.70 2.03
C ARG A 115 -16.81 -4.56 2.78
N THR A 116 -17.67 -5.56 2.67
CA THR A 116 -18.86 -5.71 3.52
C THR A 116 -18.52 -6.68 4.65
N ILE A 117 -18.63 -6.23 5.88
CA ILE A 117 -18.39 -7.03 7.08
C ILE A 117 -19.73 -7.47 7.63
N THR A 118 -19.95 -8.77 7.72
CA THR A 118 -21.17 -9.35 8.27
C THR A 118 -20.89 -9.92 9.66
N TRP A 119 -21.71 -9.53 10.62
CA TRP A 119 -21.65 -9.95 12.02
C TRP A 119 -22.80 -10.89 12.33
N THR A 120 -22.54 -11.98 13.03
CA THR A 120 -23.53 -12.94 13.51
C THR A 120 -23.10 -13.48 14.86
N ILE A 121 -24.00 -13.62 15.80
CA ILE A 121 -23.77 -14.22 17.12
C ILE A 121 -24.69 -15.42 17.34
N ASN A 122 -24.31 -16.33 18.24
CA ASN A 122 -25.05 -17.54 18.54
C ASN A 122 -25.10 -17.76 20.06
N ASP A 123 -26.27 -18.07 20.61
CA ASP A 123 -26.51 -18.33 22.03
C ASP A 123 -26.21 -19.79 22.46
N GLY A 124 -25.84 -20.65 21.49
CA GLY A 124 -25.65 -22.09 21.66
C GLY A 124 -26.81 -22.90 21.09
N THR A 125 -27.90 -22.27 20.65
CA THR A 125 -29.11 -22.89 20.11
C THR A 125 -29.43 -22.32 18.71
N VAL A 126 -29.43 -21.00 18.56
CA VAL A 126 -29.84 -20.31 17.34
C VAL A 126 -28.93 -19.10 17.06
N ASN A 127 -28.78 -18.76 15.78
CA ASN A 127 -28.04 -17.55 15.36
C ASN A 127 -28.94 -16.31 15.41
N SER A 128 -28.33 -15.16 15.67
CA SER A 128 -28.94 -13.86 15.39
C SER A 128 -29.23 -13.66 13.91
N SER A 129 -30.09 -12.69 13.57
CA SER A 129 -30.06 -12.05 12.27
C SER A 129 -28.69 -11.41 12.03
N SER A 130 -28.21 -11.44 10.79
CA SER A 130 -26.94 -10.81 10.45
C SER A 130 -27.10 -9.30 10.31
N VAL A 131 -26.11 -8.55 10.79
CA VAL A 131 -25.98 -7.12 10.57
C VAL A 131 -24.67 -6.83 9.83
N THR A 132 -24.52 -5.64 9.26
CA THR A 132 -23.33 -5.32 8.44
C THR A 132 -22.70 -3.98 8.79
N SER A 133 -21.38 -3.93 8.69
CA SER A 133 -20.55 -2.72 8.67
C SER A 133 -19.74 -2.68 7.37
N ALA A 134 -19.13 -1.57 7.04
CA ALA A 134 -18.33 -1.42 5.82
C ALA A 134 -16.86 -1.09 6.13
N VAL A 135 -15.95 -1.52 5.24
CA VAL A 135 -14.58 -1.00 5.18
C VAL A 135 -14.37 -0.40 3.80
N ASN A 136 -14.10 0.90 3.76
CA ASN A 136 -13.80 1.64 2.54
C ASN A 136 -12.29 1.85 2.45
N LEU A 137 -11.65 1.17 1.50
CA LEU A 137 -10.21 1.23 1.30
C LEU A 137 -9.86 2.32 0.29
N THR A 138 -8.89 3.15 0.63
CA THR A 138 -8.35 4.20 -0.24
C THR A 138 -6.89 3.86 -0.55
N ALA A 139 -6.59 3.70 -1.83
CA ALA A 139 -5.22 3.56 -2.31
C ALA A 139 -4.46 4.89 -2.16
N SER A 140 -3.15 4.80 -1.97
CA SER A 140 -2.21 5.92 -1.93
C SER A 140 -1.27 5.79 -3.12
N ASN A 141 -0.80 6.90 -3.68
CA ASN A 141 0.18 6.85 -4.75
C ASN A 141 1.57 6.58 -4.19
N ASP A 142 2.23 5.58 -4.73
CA ASP A 142 3.64 5.30 -4.48
C ASP A 142 4.54 6.03 -5.47
N ALA A 143 5.76 6.33 -5.04
CA ALA A 143 6.73 6.97 -5.92
C ALA A 143 7.42 5.94 -6.82
N PRO A 144 7.70 6.27 -8.09
CA PRO A 144 8.48 5.39 -8.95
C PRO A 144 9.89 5.16 -8.40
N VAL A 145 10.45 3.98 -8.65
CA VAL A 145 11.77 3.58 -8.17
C VAL A 145 12.64 3.01 -9.29
N PHE A 146 13.96 3.16 -9.14
CA PHE A 146 14.92 2.43 -9.97
C PHE A 146 15.18 1.06 -9.34
N ASN A 147 14.89 -0.01 -10.09
CA ASN A 147 15.15 -1.39 -9.66
C ASN A 147 16.59 -1.83 -9.96
N THR A 148 17.13 -1.37 -11.10
CA THR A 148 18.50 -1.64 -11.54
C THR A 148 19.08 -0.40 -12.22
N GLY A 149 20.39 -0.35 -12.35
CA GLY A 149 21.09 0.82 -12.86
C GLY A 149 21.24 1.92 -11.82
N ALA A 150 21.34 3.17 -12.27
CA ALA A 150 21.49 4.37 -11.45
C ALA A 150 22.62 4.33 -10.38
N GLY A 151 23.53 3.37 -10.51
CA GLY A 151 24.68 3.18 -9.62
C GLY A 151 25.93 2.78 -10.36
N SER A 152 25.91 2.82 -11.69
CA SER A 152 27.07 2.48 -12.53
C SER A 152 28.22 3.45 -12.30
N THR A 153 29.44 2.91 -12.30
CA THR A 153 30.67 3.70 -12.18
C THR A 153 31.36 3.78 -13.53
N ILE A 154 31.43 4.98 -14.08
CA ILE A 154 32.33 5.24 -15.21
C ILE A 154 33.73 5.46 -14.66
N THR A 155 34.63 4.56 -14.95
CA THR A 155 36.05 4.70 -14.62
C THR A 155 36.83 5.24 -15.82
N ASN A 156 37.82 6.12 -15.55
CA ASN A 156 38.77 6.61 -16.55
C ASN A 156 38.14 7.39 -17.73
N TYR A 157 37.19 8.29 -17.43
CA TYR A 157 36.79 9.27 -18.44
C TYR A 157 38.00 10.14 -18.81
N ALA A 158 38.32 10.15 -20.11
CA ALA A 158 39.42 11.00 -20.61
C ALA A 158 38.80 12.29 -21.23
N PRO A 159 39.11 13.47 -20.66
CA PRO A 159 38.67 14.75 -21.27
C PRO A 159 39.06 14.83 -22.76
N GLY A 160 38.14 15.33 -23.55
CA GLY A 160 38.31 15.35 -25.03
C GLY A 160 37.91 14.05 -25.74
N SER A 161 37.59 12.96 -25.04
CA SER A 161 37.15 11.70 -25.67
C SER A 161 35.74 11.73 -26.24
N GLY A 162 35.00 12.80 -26.05
CA GLY A 162 33.58 12.91 -26.43
C GLY A 162 32.61 12.60 -25.33
N ALA A 163 31.34 12.57 -25.65
CA ALA A 163 30.28 12.21 -24.68
C ALA A 163 30.24 10.70 -24.48
N LEU A 164 30.07 10.28 -23.23
CA LEU A 164 29.99 8.88 -22.80
C LEU A 164 28.69 8.60 -22.10
N ILE A 165 27.98 7.53 -22.46
CA ILE A 165 26.77 7.07 -21.78
C ILE A 165 27.12 6.73 -20.33
N ILE A 166 26.31 7.24 -19.40
CA ILE A 166 26.54 7.04 -17.96
C ILE A 166 26.08 5.65 -17.53
N ASP A 167 24.86 5.28 -17.90
CA ASP A 167 24.28 3.98 -17.58
C ASP A 167 23.31 3.55 -18.68
N SER A 168 23.43 2.31 -19.15
CA SER A 168 22.58 1.71 -20.19
C SER A 168 21.78 0.50 -19.66
N SER A 169 21.60 0.40 -18.34
CA SER A 169 20.93 -0.72 -17.70
C SER A 169 19.86 -0.29 -16.71
N LEU A 170 19.28 0.88 -16.93
CA LEU A 170 18.27 1.47 -16.07
C LEU A 170 16.94 0.72 -16.20
N ASN A 171 16.32 0.40 -15.06
CA ASN A 171 14.98 -0.15 -15.01
C ASN A 171 14.15 0.59 -13.98
N VAL A 172 13.00 1.10 -14.39
CA VAL A 172 12.07 1.89 -13.58
C VAL A 172 10.79 1.11 -13.34
N SER A 173 10.34 1.04 -12.10
CA SER A 173 9.02 0.54 -11.77
C SER A 173 8.20 1.58 -11.00
N ASP A 174 6.90 1.43 -11.14
CA ASP A 174 5.90 2.18 -10.40
C ASP A 174 4.68 1.26 -10.29
N VAL A 175 4.19 1.02 -9.07
CA VAL A 175 3.13 0.03 -8.83
C VAL A 175 1.75 0.57 -9.19
N ASP A 176 1.56 1.87 -9.08
CA ASP A 176 0.28 2.55 -9.31
C ASP A 176 0.16 3.09 -10.72
N ASN A 177 1.25 3.63 -11.24
CA ASN A 177 1.23 4.43 -12.45
C ASN A 177 1.88 3.71 -13.64
N ALA A 178 1.20 3.75 -14.77
CA ALA A 178 1.74 3.26 -16.04
C ALA A 178 2.76 4.23 -16.65
N ASN A 179 2.66 5.51 -16.32
CA ASN A 179 3.46 6.59 -16.88
C ASN A 179 4.29 7.30 -15.84
N ILE A 180 5.48 7.73 -16.25
CA ILE A 180 6.36 8.66 -15.55
C ILE A 180 6.10 10.07 -16.08
N GLN A 181 6.15 11.09 -15.24
CA GLN A 181 5.88 12.48 -15.60
C GLN A 181 7.15 13.28 -15.80
N SER A 182 8.20 12.96 -15.05
CA SER A 182 9.47 13.67 -15.14
C SER A 182 10.63 12.83 -14.60
N ALA A 183 11.85 13.21 -14.95
CA ALA A 183 13.07 12.72 -14.34
C ALA A 183 14.08 13.85 -14.20
N THR A 184 14.96 13.76 -13.20
CA THR A 184 16.08 14.66 -13.02
C THR A 184 17.37 13.86 -12.88
N ILE A 185 18.41 14.31 -13.57
CA ILE A 185 19.75 13.76 -13.51
C ILE A 185 20.68 14.90 -13.07
N THR A 186 21.27 14.76 -11.90
CA THR A 186 22.05 15.83 -11.26
C THR A 186 23.49 15.39 -11.04
N ILE A 187 24.46 16.19 -11.43
CA ILE A 187 25.83 16.02 -10.94
C ILE A 187 25.86 16.56 -9.50
N SER A 188 25.55 15.68 -8.54
CA SER A 188 25.32 16.04 -7.12
C SER A 188 26.61 16.27 -6.34
N SER A 189 27.77 15.86 -6.88
CA SER A 189 29.07 16.13 -6.28
C SER A 189 30.13 16.28 -7.37
N GLY A 190 31.10 17.15 -7.12
CA GLY A 190 32.23 17.42 -8.01
C GLY A 190 31.87 18.21 -9.28
N TYR A 191 30.64 18.75 -9.38
CA TYR A 191 30.22 19.54 -10.52
C TYR A 191 31.10 20.77 -10.73
N VAL A 192 31.51 21.00 -12.00
CA VAL A 192 32.27 22.19 -12.42
C VAL A 192 31.52 22.87 -13.56
N SER A 193 30.92 24.04 -13.23
CA SER A 193 30.22 24.85 -14.20
C SER A 193 31.18 25.30 -15.31
N GLY A 194 30.73 25.15 -16.57
CA GLY A 194 31.51 25.46 -17.76
C GLY A 194 32.39 24.30 -18.25
N GLU A 195 32.62 23.26 -17.47
CA GLU A 195 33.32 22.04 -17.90
C GLU A 195 32.38 20.85 -18.12
N ASP A 196 31.50 20.61 -17.14
CA ASP A 196 30.66 19.41 -17.12
C ASP A 196 29.34 19.64 -17.85
N VAL A 197 28.95 18.68 -18.68
CA VAL A 197 27.70 18.70 -19.45
C VAL A 197 27.04 17.34 -19.40
N LEU A 198 25.75 17.32 -19.05
CA LEU A 198 24.85 16.19 -19.29
C LEU A 198 23.99 16.49 -20.51
N ALA A 199 23.77 15.47 -21.31
CA ALA A 199 22.86 15.50 -22.47
C ALA A 199 22.15 14.15 -22.63
N PHE A 200 21.05 14.13 -23.35
CA PHE A 200 20.33 12.91 -23.70
C PHE A 200 19.74 13.02 -25.12
N THR A 201 19.24 11.92 -25.63
CA THR A 201 18.52 11.90 -26.90
C THR A 201 17.02 11.97 -26.63
N GLU A 202 16.37 12.99 -27.15
CA GLU A 202 14.92 13.14 -27.05
C GLU A 202 14.19 11.93 -27.62
N SER A 203 13.16 11.45 -26.93
CA SER A 203 12.38 10.28 -27.32
C SER A 203 10.89 10.60 -27.26
N GLY A 204 10.29 10.84 -28.42
CA GLY A 204 8.86 11.04 -28.55
C GLY A 204 8.34 12.23 -27.73
N THR A 205 7.61 11.95 -26.66
CA THR A 205 7.00 12.96 -25.77
C THR A 205 7.94 13.43 -24.65
N VAL A 206 9.08 12.76 -24.45
CA VAL A 206 10.06 13.15 -23.42
C VAL A 206 11.01 14.15 -23.99
N THR A 207 10.97 15.36 -23.46
CA THR A 207 11.86 16.48 -23.79
C THR A 207 12.73 16.84 -22.61
N GLY A 208 13.85 17.52 -22.80
CA GLY A 208 14.72 17.84 -21.68
C GLY A 208 15.42 19.18 -21.80
N SER A 209 15.93 19.65 -20.66
CA SER A 209 16.65 20.89 -20.51
C SER A 209 17.83 20.70 -19.57
N TRP A 210 19.03 21.11 -20.06
CA TRP A 210 20.24 21.16 -19.24
C TRP A 210 20.41 22.55 -18.60
N ASP A 211 20.57 22.59 -17.28
CA ASP A 211 20.92 23.80 -16.55
C ASP A 211 22.42 23.76 -16.15
N SER A 212 23.23 24.50 -16.89
CA SER A 212 24.67 24.62 -16.66
C SER A 212 25.06 25.44 -15.43
N SER A 213 24.09 26.06 -14.74
CA SER A 213 24.37 26.78 -13.48
C SER A 213 24.30 25.84 -12.27
N SER A 214 23.41 24.86 -12.33
CA SER A 214 23.15 23.92 -11.22
C SER A 214 23.68 22.50 -11.46
N GLY A 215 24.03 22.15 -12.70
CA GLY A 215 24.45 20.79 -13.04
C GLY A 215 23.28 19.79 -13.11
N VAL A 216 22.08 20.26 -13.50
CA VAL A 216 20.86 19.47 -13.55
C VAL A 216 20.35 19.32 -14.99
N LEU A 217 20.15 18.11 -15.42
CA LEU A 217 19.39 17.74 -16.61
C LEU A 217 17.99 17.34 -16.19
N SER A 218 16.98 18.10 -16.63
CA SER A 218 15.58 17.83 -16.36
C SER A 218 14.89 17.25 -17.60
N LEU A 219 14.23 16.11 -17.45
CA LEU A 219 13.39 15.49 -18.47
C LEU A 219 11.92 15.64 -18.05
N THR A 220 11.06 16.00 -19.00
CA THR A 220 9.64 16.24 -18.78
C THR A 220 8.80 15.65 -19.91
N GLY A 221 7.55 15.29 -19.57
CA GLY A 221 6.57 14.73 -20.50
C GLY A 221 6.01 13.41 -20.01
N SER A 222 4.68 13.26 -20.04
CA SER A 222 4.03 12.01 -19.62
C SER A 222 4.28 10.92 -20.65
N ALA A 223 4.99 9.86 -20.25
CA ALA A 223 5.32 8.72 -21.09
C ALA A 223 5.41 7.43 -20.28
N THR A 224 5.30 6.28 -20.94
CA THR A 224 5.43 4.99 -20.26
C THR A 224 6.83 4.79 -19.66
N LYS A 225 6.92 3.94 -18.65
CA LYS A 225 8.18 3.55 -17.99
C LYS A 225 9.25 3.16 -19.03
N ALA A 226 8.90 2.35 -20.03
CA ALA A 226 9.82 1.93 -21.09
C ALA A 226 10.34 3.09 -21.95
N VAL A 227 9.53 4.11 -22.19
CA VAL A 227 9.98 5.32 -22.94
C VAL A 227 10.93 6.15 -22.08
N TYR A 228 10.67 6.28 -20.79
CA TYR A 228 11.61 6.95 -19.87
C TYR A 228 12.90 6.17 -19.70
N GLU A 229 12.87 4.85 -19.55
CA GLU A 229 14.06 3.99 -19.51
C GLU A 229 14.92 4.23 -20.76
N ALA A 230 14.31 4.12 -21.95
CA ALA A 230 15.04 4.34 -23.20
C ALA A 230 15.63 5.76 -23.31
N ALA A 231 14.95 6.79 -22.81
CA ALA A 231 15.48 8.15 -22.79
C ALA A 231 16.64 8.30 -21.78
N LEU A 232 16.47 7.76 -20.57
CA LEU A 232 17.47 7.81 -19.50
C LEU A 232 18.75 7.05 -19.85
N GLU A 233 18.65 5.90 -20.53
CA GLU A 233 19.78 5.11 -21.04
C GLU A 233 20.61 5.83 -22.10
N THR A 234 20.08 6.89 -22.72
CA THR A 234 20.84 7.74 -23.64
C THR A 234 21.60 8.87 -22.96
N VAL A 235 21.45 9.04 -21.64
CA VAL A 235 22.10 10.14 -20.92
C VAL A 235 23.61 9.98 -20.95
N THR A 236 24.25 11.04 -21.38
CA THR A 236 25.70 11.13 -21.55
C THR A 236 26.30 12.19 -20.64
N TYR A 237 27.53 11.93 -20.23
CA TYR A 237 28.42 12.91 -19.61
C TYR A 237 29.54 13.32 -20.57
N ARG A 238 29.88 14.59 -20.54
CA ARG A 238 31.09 15.13 -21.24
C ARG A 238 31.71 16.21 -20.38
N ASN A 239 33.06 16.22 -20.29
CA ASN A 239 33.84 17.37 -19.83
C ASN A 239 34.33 18.12 -21.09
N THR A 240 34.10 19.44 -21.11
CA THR A 240 34.44 20.32 -22.27
C THR A 240 35.82 20.94 -22.18
N ASN A 241 36.46 20.87 -20.98
CA ASN A 241 37.83 21.36 -20.82
C ASN A 241 38.82 20.23 -21.14
N SER A 242 39.46 20.27 -22.30
CA SER A 242 40.44 19.27 -22.73
C SER A 242 41.86 19.56 -22.25
N ASP A 243 42.14 20.79 -21.83
CA ASP A 243 43.50 21.23 -21.57
C ASP A 243 43.92 21.09 -20.10
N ASP A 244 43.08 21.55 -19.20
CA ASP A 244 43.34 21.50 -17.73
C ASP A 244 42.02 21.22 -16.98
N PRO A 245 41.42 20.03 -17.13
CA PRO A 245 40.14 19.68 -16.51
C PRO A 245 40.30 19.48 -15.00
N ASN A 246 39.24 19.79 -14.26
CA ASN A 246 39.16 19.38 -12.88
C ASN A 246 39.00 17.85 -12.80
N THR A 247 39.93 17.20 -12.09
CA THR A 247 40.01 15.72 -12.02
C THR A 247 39.25 15.11 -10.84
N SER A 248 38.50 15.91 -10.06
CA SER A 248 37.67 15.38 -8.98
C SER A 248 36.60 14.44 -9.53
N ASN A 249 36.25 13.43 -8.75
CA ASN A 249 35.15 12.52 -9.12
C ASN A 249 33.83 13.27 -9.22
N ARG A 250 32.99 12.87 -10.18
CA ARG A 250 31.59 13.33 -10.28
C ARG A 250 30.68 12.24 -9.75
N THR A 251 29.72 12.64 -8.93
CA THR A 251 28.60 11.76 -8.54
C THR A 251 27.36 12.21 -9.28
N VAL A 252 26.70 11.28 -9.98
CA VAL A 252 25.45 11.55 -10.67
C VAL A 252 24.31 10.89 -9.92
N THR A 253 23.29 11.68 -9.57
CA THR A 253 22.07 11.21 -8.90
C THR A 253 20.90 11.26 -9.87
N TRP A 254 20.10 10.21 -9.87
CA TRP A 254 18.93 10.03 -10.72
C TRP A 254 17.66 10.06 -9.87
N THR A 255 16.63 10.75 -10.34
CA THR A 255 15.31 10.78 -9.73
C THR A 255 14.25 10.67 -10.81
N VAL A 256 13.19 9.90 -10.57
CA VAL A 256 12.00 9.78 -11.42
C VAL A 256 10.75 10.16 -10.62
N ASN A 257 9.73 10.75 -11.29
CA ASN A 257 8.45 11.16 -10.69
C ASN A 257 7.27 10.84 -11.61
#